data_e603b1463705e0e14f994f670331f021
#
_entry.id   e603b1463705e0e14f994f670331f021
#
_cell.length_a   1.000
_cell.length_b   1.000
_cell.length_c   1.000
_cell.angle_alpha   90.00
_cell.angle_beta   90.00
_cell.angle_gamma   90.00
#
_symmetry.space_group_name_H-M   'P 1'
#
loop_
_entity.id
_entity.type
_entity.pdbx_description
1 polymer ?
#
loop_
_entity_poly.entity_id
_entity_poly.type
_entity_poly.pdbx_seq_one_letter_code
_entity_poly.pdbx_strand_id
1 'polypeptide(L)'
;MDKPFYLKQFALHQGNTAQRVGTDALLLGAWPFVHTLPEKAHILDVGAGTGIVSLMMAQRFSDAVVEAWEVEDGALKDATTNFAASPFADRLRIHSQDYLHAKREQWHPFDLIIS
;
A
#
# COMPACT_ATOMS: atom_id res chain seq x y z
N MET A 1 18.29 11.47 -9.44
CA MET A 1 17.24 12.38 -8.99
C MET A 1 15.91 11.66 -8.98
N ASP A 2 15.14 11.82 -7.92
CA ASP A 2 13.84 11.22 -7.82
C ASP A 2 12.85 11.88 -8.77
N LYS A 3 12.16 11.05 -9.57
CA LYS A 3 11.06 11.51 -10.41
C LYS A 3 9.78 10.89 -9.85
N PRO A 4 8.89 11.67 -9.21
CA PRO A 4 7.65 11.14 -8.70
C PRO A 4 6.81 10.51 -9.81
N PHE A 5 6.09 9.47 -9.47
CA PHE A 5 5.10 8.87 -10.34
C PHE A 5 3.73 9.47 -10.00
N TYR A 6 3.13 10.18 -10.94
CA TYR A 6 1.90 10.92 -10.68
C TYR A 6 0.66 10.10 -11.02
N LEU A 7 -0.31 10.11 -10.11
CA LEU A 7 -1.62 9.51 -10.25
C LEU A 7 -2.69 10.59 -10.08
N LYS A 8 -3.95 10.25 -10.36
CA LYS A 8 -5.02 11.25 -10.41
C LYS A 8 -5.17 12.04 -9.11
N GLN A 9 -5.04 11.41 -7.95
CA GLN A 9 -5.24 12.04 -6.65
C GLN A 9 -3.96 12.13 -5.81
N PHE A 10 -2.87 11.51 -6.24
CA PHE A 10 -1.63 11.51 -5.49
C PHE A 10 -0.41 11.32 -6.39
N ALA A 11 0.75 11.70 -5.85
CA ALA A 11 2.04 11.42 -6.47
C ALA A 11 2.77 10.35 -5.65
N LEU A 12 3.64 9.59 -6.29
CA LEU A 12 4.39 8.52 -5.66
C LEU A 12 5.89 8.78 -5.75
N HIS A 13 6.55 8.83 -4.61
CA HIS A 13 8.00 8.94 -4.52
C HIS A 13 8.62 7.54 -4.57
N GLN A 14 9.68 7.36 -5.37
CA GLN A 14 10.33 6.07 -5.56
C GLN A 14 11.85 6.15 -5.65
N GLY A 15 12.43 7.25 -5.16
CA GLY A 15 13.88 7.48 -5.25
C GLY A 15 14.72 6.55 -4.39
N ASN A 16 14.15 5.99 -3.32
CA ASN A 16 14.85 5.10 -2.39
C ASN A 16 14.52 3.61 -2.61
N THR A 17 13.58 3.32 -3.47
CA THR A 17 13.06 1.96 -3.69
C THR A 17 13.90 1.21 -4.71
N ALA A 18 14.24 -0.05 -4.41
CA ALA A 18 14.99 -0.92 -5.33
C ALA A 18 14.17 -1.27 -6.58
N GLN A 19 12.88 -1.49 -6.43
CA GLN A 19 11.96 -1.76 -7.53
C GLN A 19 10.97 -0.62 -7.67
N ARG A 20 10.93 -0.05 -8.88
CA ARG A 20 10.02 1.06 -9.17
C ARG A 20 8.64 0.53 -9.57
N VAL A 21 7.66 1.44 -9.58
CA VAL A 21 6.29 1.12 -10.01
C VAL A 21 6.32 0.60 -11.45
N GLY A 22 5.71 -0.55 -11.63
CA GLY A 22 5.55 -1.17 -12.95
C GLY A 22 4.08 -1.34 -13.29
N THR A 23 3.84 -1.79 -14.52
CA THR A 23 2.49 -2.06 -15.02
C THR A 23 1.74 -3.07 -14.13
N ASP A 24 2.45 -4.06 -13.61
CA ASP A 24 1.85 -5.10 -12.75
C ASP A 24 1.22 -4.51 -11.49
N ALA A 25 1.91 -3.59 -10.82
CA ALA A 25 1.38 -2.92 -9.63
C ALA A 25 0.13 -2.10 -9.96
N LEU A 26 0.16 -1.38 -11.08
CA LEU A 26 -0.98 -0.58 -11.52
C LEU A 26 -2.19 -1.46 -11.86
N LEU A 27 -1.96 -2.58 -12.53
CA LEU A 27 -3.02 -3.54 -12.86
C LEU A 27 -3.62 -4.17 -11.61
N LEU A 28 -2.79 -4.54 -10.64
CA LEU A 28 -3.26 -5.12 -9.38
C LEU A 28 -4.13 -4.13 -8.62
N GLY A 29 -3.68 -2.89 -8.50
CA GLY A 29 -4.44 -1.84 -7.82
C GLY A 29 -5.78 -1.51 -8.46
N ALA A 30 -5.89 -1.71 -9.78
CA ALA A 30 -7.11 -1.45 -10.55
C ALA A 30 -7.93 -2.72 -10.80
N TRP A 31 -7.56 -3.86 -10.23
CA TRP A 31 -8.11 -5.16 -10.58
C TRP A 31 -9.63 -5.24 -10.37
N PRO A 32 -10.39 -5.66 -11.40
CA PRO A 32 -11.85 -5.61 -11.33
C PRO A 32 -12.49 -6.63 -10.39
N PHE A 33 -11.80 -7.71 -10.07
CA PHE A 33 -12.34 -8.72 -9.15
C PHE A 33 -12.41 -8.24 -7.72
N VAL A 34 -11.69 -7.18 -7.38
CA VAL A 34 -11.75 -6.55 -6.05
C VAL A 34 -12.68 -5.36 -6.14
N HIS A 35 -13.97 -5.61 -6.34
CA HIS A 35 -14.95 -4.55 -6.52
C HIS A 35 -15.97 -4.42 -5.40
N THR A 36 -16.04 -5.40 -4.50
CA THR A 36 -17.00 -5.38 -3.40
C THR A 36 -16.29 -5.75 -2.11
N LEU A 37 -16.18 -4.79 -1.20
CA LEU A 37 -15.67 -4.99 0.15
C LEU A 37 -16.69 -4.45 1.14
N PRO A 38 -16.71 -4.96 2.38
CA PRO A 38 -17.60 -4.41 3.42
C PRO A 38 -17.22 -2.95 3.72
N GLU A 39 -18.14 -2.24 4.32
CA GLU A 39 -17.87 -0.90 4.84
C GLU A 39 -16.71 -0.97 5.85
N LYS A 40 -15.85 0.04 5.85
CA LYS A 40 -14.68 0.13 6.74
C LYS A 40 -13.81 -1.12 6.64
N ALA A 41 -13.62 -1.64 5.43
CA ALA A 41 -12.82 -2.82 5.18
C ALA A 41 -11.39 -2.65 5.69
N HIS A 42 -10.81 -3.75 6.17
CA HIS A 42 -9.40 -3.81 6.55
C HIS A 42 -8.63 -4.56 5.47
N ILE A 43 -7.68 -3.88 4.86
CA ILE A 43 -6.89 -4.41 3.75
C ILE A 43 -5.44 -4.52 4.19
N LEU A 44 -4.80 -5.65 3.87
CA LEU A 44 -3.36 -5.85 4.08
C LEU A 44 -2.65 -5.94 2.74
N ASP A 45 -1.62 -5.12 2.58
CA ASP A 45 -0.72 -5.13 1.43
C ASP A 45 0.64 -5.67 1.88
N VAL A 46 0.95 -6.90 1.50
CA VAL A 46 2.19 -7.59 1.87
C VAL A 46 3.25 -7.35 0.81
N GLY A 47 4.42 -6.85 1.21
CA GLY A 47 5.47 -6.47 0.27
C GLY A 47 5.11 -5.19 -0.48
N ALA A 48 4.71 -4.17 0.25
CA ALA A 48 4.08 -2.98 -0.31
C ALA A 48 4.97 -2.12 -1.22
N GLY A 49 6.29 -2.26 -1.14
CA GLY A 49 7.23 -1.45 -1.93
C GLY A 49 7.05 0.04 -1.65
N THR A 50 6.81 0.83 -2.69
CA THR A 50 6.55 2.27 -2.57
C THR A 50 5.18 2.60 -1.98
N GLY A 51 4.32 1.60 -1.82
CA GLY A 51 2.96 1.78 -1.32
C GLY A 51 1.92 2.06 -2.38
N ILE A 52 2.25 1.88 -3.67
CA ILE A 52 1.33 2.22 -4.77
C ILE A 52 0.00 1.47 -4.69
N VAL A 53 0.04 0.17 -4.41
CA VAL A 53 -1.19 -0.64 -4.35
C VAL A 53 -2.03 -0.23 -3.14
N SER A 54 -1.39 0.01 -1.99
CA SER A 54 -2.08 0.53 -0.79
C SER A 54 -2.78 1.85 -1.08
N LEU A 55 -2.11 2.77 -1.76
CA LEU A 55 -2.69 4.06 -2.13
C LEU A 55 -3.87 3.90 -3.09
N MET A 56 -3.75 3.02 -4.07
CA MET A 56 -4.83 2.74 -5.01
C MET A 56 -6.04 2.11 -4.31
N MET A 57 -5.81 1.23 -3.34
CA MET A 57 -6.89 0.65 -2.54
C MET A 57 -7.57 1.71 -1.69
N ALA A 58 -6.81 2.58 -1.04
CA ALA A 58 -7.36 3.66 -0.23
C ALA A 58 -8.18 4.64 -1.07
N GLN A 59 -7.74 4.91 -2.30
CA GLN A 59 -8.48 5.76 -3.23
C GLN A 59 -9.79 5.09 -3.67
N ARG A 60 -9.72 3.80 -3.97
CA ARG A 60 -10.85 3.03 -4.50
C ARG A 60 -11.92 2.77 -3.45
N PHE A 61 -11.51 2.46 -2.22
CA PHE A 61 -12.40 2.15 -1.11
C PHE A 61 -12.29 3.25 -0.06
N SER A 62 -13.17 4.23 -0.14
CA SER A 62 -13.05 5.53 0.55
C SER A 62 -13.08 5.46 2.07
N ASP A 63 -13.55 4.38 2.66
CA ASP A 63 -13.60 4.18 4.11
C ASP A 63 -12.70 3.03 4.60
N ALA A 64 -11.94 2.40 3.71
CA ALA A 64 -11.06 1.30 4.06
C ALA A 64 -9.85 1.78 4.85
N VAL A 65 -9.39 0.95 5.78
CA VAL A 65 -8.09 1.09 6.43
C VAL A 65 -7.13 0.11 5.76
N VAL A 66 -6.00 0.62 5.29
CA VAL A 66 -5.00 -0.19 4.60
C VAL A 66 -3.75 -0.26 5.46
N GLU A 67 -3.34 -1.46 5.79
CA GLU A 67 -2.09 -1.75 6.47
C GLU A 67 -1.11 -2.34 5.46
N ALA A 68 0.10 -1.80 5.44
CA ALA A 68 1.14 -2.24 4.52
C ALA A 68 2.31 -2.81 5.30
N TRP A 69 2.83 -3.95 4.85
CA TRP A 69 4.02 -4.58 5.41
C TRP A 69 5.14 -4.55 4.38
N GLU A 70 6.31 -4.12 4.80
CA GLU A 70 7.49 -4.04 3.95
C GLU A 70 8.74 -4.23 4.81
N VAL A 71 9.79 -4.85 4.26
CA VAL A 71 11.05 -5.11 4.97
C VAL A 71 12.24 -4.36 4.39
N GLU A 72 12.19 -3.94 3.13
CA GLU A 72 13.29 -3.23 2.48
C GLU A 72 13.29 -1.77 2.94
N ASP A 73 14.43 -1.31 3.50
CA ASP A 73 14.53 0.01 4.15
C ASP A 73 14.20 1.17 3.21
N GLY A 74 14.67 1.14 1.98
CA GLY A 74 14.40 2.19 1.00
C GLY A 74 12.92 2.26 0.64
N ALA A 75 12.29 1.10 0.48
CA ALA A 75 10.87 1.01 0.19
C ALA A 75 10.01 1.50 1.37
N LEU A 76 10.39 1.13 2.60
CA LEU A 76 9.73 1.64 3.80
C LEU A 76 9.77 3.16 3.86
N LYS A 77 10.91 3.74 3.55
CA LYS A 77 11.09 5.19 3.54
C LYS A 77 10.20 5.85 2.51
N ASP A 78 10.17 5.32 1.29
CA ASP A 78 9.32 5.83 0.22
C ASP A 78 7.84 5.67 0.55
N ALA A 79 7.43 4.51 1.04
CA ALA A 79 6.03 4.26 1.43
C ALA A 79 5.59 5.22 2.55
N THR A 80 6.42 5.40 3.57
CA THR A 80 6.13 6.32 4.67
C THR A 80 5.90 7.74 4.16
N THR A 81 6.79 8.20 3.27
CA THR A 81 6.68 9.52 2.66
C THR A 81 5.41 9.64 1.82
N ASN A 82 5.15 8.62 0.99
CA ASN A 82 3.99 8.62 0.09
C ASN A 82 2.67 8.60 0.86
N PHE A 83 2.59 7.81 1.93
CA PHE A 83 1.38 7.74 2.75
C PHE A 83 1.11 9.07 3.46
N ALA A 84 2.15 9.65 4.06
CA ALA A 84 2.03 10.93 4.77
C ALA A 84 1.61 12.08 3.85
N ALA A 85 2.06 12.06 2.60
CA ALA A 85 1.76 13.10 1.62
C ALA A 85 0.41 12.90 0.92
N SER A 86 -0.24 11.74 1.10
CA SER A 86 -1.49 11.44 0.40
C SER A 86 -2.70 12.01 1.13
N PRO A 87 -3.83 12.19 0.42
CA PRO A 87 -5.09 12.58 1.06
C PRO A 87 -5.69 11.48 1.94
N PHE A 88 -5.09 10.27 1.94
CA PHE A 88 -5.57 9.10 2.69
C PHE A 88 -4.72 8.78 3.93
N ALA A 89 -3.83 9.68 4.34
CA ALA A 89 -2.84 9.43 5.39
C ALA A 89 -3.45 8.88 6.68
N ASP A 90 -4.64 9.33 7.05
CA ASP A 90 -5.34 8.90 8.27
C ASP A 90 -5.82 7.45 8.23
N ARG A 91 -5.90 6.85 7.05
CA ARG A 91 -6.36 5.48 6.84
C ARG A 91 -5.26 4.50 6.43
N LEU A 92 -4.02 4.98 6.38
CA LEU A 92 -2.88 4.18 5.95
C LEU A 92 -1.95 3.89 7.12
N ARG A 93 -1.47 2.65 7.21
CA ARG A 93 -0.51 2.19 8.22
C ARG A 93 0.62 1.47 7.51
N ILE A 94 1.86 1.71 7.94
CA ILE A 94 3.04 1.02 7.40
C ILE A 94 3.82 0.39 8.55
N HIS A 95 4.20 -0.87 8.38
CA HIS A 95 4.99 -1.60 9.36
C HIS A 95 6.19 -2.26 8.70
N SER A 96 7.33 -2.20 9.39
CA SER A 96 8.50 -3.02 9.04
C SER A 96 8.22 -4.46 9.51
N GLN A 97 7.63 -5.26 8.63
CA GLN A 97 7.18 -6.60 8.98
C GLN A 97 7.40 -7.57 7.82
N ASP A 98 8.07 -8.68 8.14
CA ASP A 98 8.19 -9.82 7.23
C ASP A 98 7.02 -10.77 7.50
N TYR A 99 6.25 -11.09 6.47
CA TYR A 99 5.10 -11.98 6.61
C TYR A 99 5.49 -13.39 7.08
N LEU A 100 6.70 -13.82 6.75
CA LEU A 100 7.20 -15.14 7.17
C LEU A 100 7.44 -15.23 8.69
N HIS A 101 7.65 -14.09 9.34
CA HIS A 101 7.97 -14.00 10.76
C HIS A 101 6.88 -13.29 11.57
N ALA A 102 5.76 -12.97 10.94
CA ALA A 102 4.65 -12.31 11.62
C ALA A 102 4.03 -13.24 12.67
N LYS A 103 3.79 -12.69 13.85
CA LYS A 103 3.12 -13.41 14.92
C LYS A 103 1.63 -13.53 14.62
N ARG A 104 0.98 -14.55 15.20
CA ARG A 104 -0.43 -14.80 14.98
C ARG A 104 -1.30 -13.57 15.23
N GLU A 105 -0.97 -12.79 16.25
CA GLU A 105 -1.73 -11.59 16.63
C GLU A 105 -1.68 -10.50 15.55
N GLN A 106 -0.62 -10.50 14.73
CA GLN A 106 -0.48 -9.53 13.64
C GLN A 106 -1.37 -9.87 12.45
N TRP A 107 -1.78 -11.13 12.34
CA TRP A 107 -2.70 -11.61 11.31
C TRP A 107 -4.16 -11.48 11.80
N HIS A 108 -4.52 -10.30 12.33
CA HIS A 108 -5.90 -10.05 12.70
C HIS A 108 -6.81 -10.14 11.45
N PRO A 109 -8.13 -10.24 11.63
CA PRO A 109 -9.01 -10.41 10.47
C PRO A 109 -8.88 -9.27 9.47
N PHE A 110 -8.39 -9.59 8.28
CA PHE A 110 -8.40 -8.68 7.12
C PHE A 110 -9.51 -9.11 6.17
N ASP A 111 -10.17 -8.14 5.55
CA ASP A 111 -11.19 -8.41 4.54
C ASP A 111 -10.56 -8.74 3.19
N LEU A 112 -9.35 -8.23 2.95
CA LEU A 112 -8.59 -8.48 1.74
C LEU A 112 -7.10 -8.48 2.07
N ILE A 113 -6.38 -9.47 1.55
CA ILE A 113 -4.91 -9.54 1.62
C ILE A 113 -4.40 -9.57 0.18
N ILE A 114 -3.51 -8.64 -0.14
CA ILE A 114 -2.87 -8.54 -1.46
C ILE A 114 -1.36 -8.59 -1.31
N SER A 115 -0.70 -9.01 -2.38
CA SER A 115 0.74 -9.18 -2.34
C SER A 115 1.37 -8.81 -3.68
#